data_39b3179e09d82026419e7f7695e3c27c
#
_entry.id   39b3179e09d82026419e7f7695e3c27c
#
_cell.length_a   1.000
_cell.length_b   1.000
_cell.length_c   1.000
_cell.angle_alpha   90.00
_cell.angle_beta   90.00
_cell.angle_gamma   90.00
#
_symmetry.space_group_name_H-M   'P 1'
#
loop_
_entity.id
_entity.type
_entity.pdbx_description
1 polymer ?
#
loop_
_entity_poly.entity_id
_entity_poly.type
_entity_poly.pdbx_seq_one_letter_code
_entity_poly.pdbx_strand_id
1 'polypeptide(L)'
;MLQVSQLHQYYGGSHILRGVDFSARQGEVTCLLGRNGVGKTTLLKCLMGLIPARSGEVRWQDQNITHRKPHQRVQAGVAYVPQGREIFPRLTVEENLLMGLSRFPAREAQQVPEEIYQLFPVLKTMKQRRGGDLSGGQQQQLAIGRALASRPQLLILDEPTEGIQPSVIKEIGEVIRQLASRGDMAILLVE
;
A
#
# COMPACT_ATOMS: atom_id res chain seq x y z
N MET A 1 8.12 11.82 6.69
CA MET A 1 8.55 10.64 7.46
C MET A 1 7.35 10.05 8.19
N LEU A 2 7.18 8.74 8.17
CA LEU A 2 6.29 8.01 9.09
C LEU A 2 7.02 7.76 10.40
N GLN A 3 6.37 8.02 11.52
CA GLN A 3 6.86 7.71 12.85
C GLN A 3 5.77 7.01 13.64
N VAL A 4 6.10 5.90 14.23
CA VAL A 4 5.22 5.10 15.10
C VAL A 4 5.89 5.01 16.46
N SER A 5 5.16 5.35 17.52
CA SER A 5 5.70 5.42 18.87
C SER A 5 4.79 4.72 19.84
N GLN A 6 5.34 3.73 20.57
CA GLN A 6 4.69 2.98 21.64
C GLN A 6 3.28 2.51 21.26
N LEU A 7 3.13 1.94 20.06
CA LEU A 7 1.83 1.53 19.54
C LEU A 7 1.38 0.22 20.21
N HIS A 8 0.22 0.26 20.86
CA HIS A 8 -0.39 -0.88 21.51
C HIS A 8 -1.75 -1.20 20.89
N GLN A 9 -2.04 -2.49 20.71
CA GLN A 9 -3.33 -2.98 20.22
C GLN A 9 -3.69 -4.32 20.85
N TYR A 10 -4.98 -4.51 21.09
CA TYR A 10 -5.56 -5.70 21.70
C TYR A 10 -6.74 -6.21 20.89
N TYR A 11 -6.90 -7.53 20.83
CA TYR A 11 -8.16 -8.18 20.45
C TYR A 11 -8.73 -8.88 21.69
N GLY A 12 -9.82 -8.30 22.25
CA GLY A 12 -10.31 -8.73 23.56
C GLY A 12 -9.22 -8.63 24.62
N GLY A 13 -8.90 -9.74 25.26
CA GLY A 13 -7.82 -9.83 26.25
C GLY A 13 -6.42 -10.06 25.67
N SER A 14 -6.29 -10.31 24.38
CA SER A 14 -5.00 -10.65 23.75
C SER A 14 -4.25 -9.38 23.34
N HIS A 15 -3.07 -9.15 23.94
CA HIS A 15 -2.18 -8.04 23.61
C HIS A 15 -1.35 -8.37 22.38
N ILE A 16 -1.70 -7.82 21.23
CA ILE A 16 -1.08 -8.13 19.93
C ILE A 16 0.10 -7.21 19.64
N LEU A 17 -0.11 -5.89 19.68
CA LEU A 17 0.98 -4.91 19.54
C LEU A 17 1.40 -4.43 20.91
N ARG A 18 2.69 -4.57 21.23
CA ARG A 18 3.23 -4.38 22.58
C ARG A 18 4.28 -3.27 22.60
N GLY A 19 3.85 -2.01 22.36
CA GLY A 19 4.75 -0.87 22.35
C GLY A 19 5.65 -0.86 21.11
N VAL A 20 5.05 -0.91 19.90
CA VAL A 20 5.80 -0.94 18.66
C VAL A 20 6.34 0.45 18.33
N ASP A 21 7.65 0.53 18.10
CA ASP A 21 8.36 1.75 17.69
C ASP A 21 9.10 1.52 16.37
N PHE A 22 8.89 2.36 15.38
CA PHE A 22 9.69 2.42 14.16
C PHE A 22 9.46 3.70 13.38
N SER A 23 10.29 3.95 12.38
CA SER A 23 10.11 5.05 11.42
C SER A 23 10.37 4.59 10.00
N ALA A 24 9.72 5.25 9.03
CA ALA A 24 10.00 5.09 7.61
C ALA A 24 10.20 6.47 6.96
N ARG A 25 11.31 6.62 6.22
CA ARG A 25 11.70 7.89 5.61
C ARG A 25 11.40 7.90 4.12
N GLN A 26 11.17 9.09 3.60
CA GLN A 26 11.09 9.29 2.15
C GLN A 26 12.43 8.96 1.48
N GLY A 27 12.37 8.38 0.30
CA GLY A 27 13.56 7.91 -0.42
C GLY A 27 14.10 6.57 0.07
N GLU A 28 13.45 5.93 1.04
CA GLU A 28 13.91 4.66 1.62
C GLU A 28 12.82 3.58 1.54
N VAL A 29 13.28 2.33 1.49
CA VAL A 29 12.45 1.15 1.70
C VAL A 29 12.70 0.65 3.12
N THR A 30 11.69 0.76 3.97
CA THR A 30 11.71 0.19 5.33
C THR A 30 11.06 -1.17 5.29
N CYS A 31 11.78 -2.23 5.70
CA CYS A 31 11.27 -3.59 5.76
C CYS A 31 10.89 -3.98 7.19
N LEU A 32 9.65 -4.45 7.38
CA LEU A 32 9.21 -5.09 8.61
C LEU A 32 9.13 -6.60 8.36
N LEU A 33 10.03 -7.33 8.99
CA LEU A 33 10.12 -8.78 8.85
C LEU A 33 9.56 -9.46 10.10
N GLY A 34 8.79 -10.53 9.92
CA GLY A 34 8.25 -11.26 11.04
C GLY A 34 7.49 -12.52 10.65
N ARG A 35 7.42 -13.49 11.57
CA ARG A 35 6.66 -14.72 11.35
C ARG A 35 5.17 -14.44 11.20
N ASN A 36 4.44 -15.38 10.59
CA ASN A 36 2.99 -15.30 10.52
C ASN A 36 2.37 -15.30 11.94
N GLY A 37 1.33 -14.48 12.13
CA GLY A 37 0.63 -14.38 13.41
C GLY A 37 1.27 -13.46 14.46
N VAL A 38 2.43 -12.82 14.17
CA VAL A 38 3.08 -11.91 15.15
C VAL A 38 2.45 -10.51 15.23
N GLY A 39 1.43 -10.21 14.40
CA GLY A 39 0.72 -8.93 14.43
C GLY A 39 1.04 -7.97 13.29
N LYS A 40 1.76 -8.39 12.24
CA LYS A 40 2.08 -7.54 11.08
C LYS A 40 0.84 -6.89 10.48
N THR A 41 -0.14 -7.67 10.08
CA THR A 41 -1.40 -7.15 9.51
C THR A 41 -2.19 -6.30 10.50
N THR A 42 -2.14 -6.61 11.80
CA THR A 42 -2.73 -5.77 12.85
C THR A 42 -2.07 -4.39 12.89
N LEU A 43 -0.75 -4.35 12.83
CA LEU A 43 0.01 -3.10 12.74
C LEU A 43 -0.43 -2.27 11.52
N LEU A 44 -0.47 -2.89 10.33
CA LEU A 44 -0.87 -2.20 9.11
C LEU A 44 -2.32 -1.69 9.17
N LYS A 45 -3.24 -2.48 9.74
CA LYS A 45 -4.62 -2.04 9.97
C LYS A 45 -4.68 -0.83 10.92
N CYS A 46 -3.84 -0.78 11.96
CA CYS A 46 -3.71 0.40 12.81
C CYS A 46 -3.15 1.59 12.03
N LEU A 47 -2.10 1.40 11.21
CA LEU A 47 -1.51 2.45 10.39
C LEU A 47 -2.49 3.02 9.36
N MET A 48 -3.40 2.20 8.86
CA MET A 48 -4.46 2.64 7.94
C MET A 48 -5.71 3.16 8.64
N GLY A 49 -5.80 3.04 9.97
CA GLY A 49 -6.99 3.46 10.72
C GLY A 49 -8.20 2.55 10.51
N LEU A 50 -7.99 1.33 10.01
CA LEU A 50 -9.02 0.31 9.85
C LEU A 50 -9.43 -0.29 11.21
N ILE A 51 -8.48 -0.33 12.14
CA ILE A 51 -8.72 -0.64 13.55
C ILE A 51 -8.07 0.46 14.41
N PRO A 52 -8.68 0.83 15.57
CA PRO A 52 -8.10 1.83 16.45
C PRO A 52 -6.89 1.24 17.20
N ALA A 53 -5.84 2.03 17.36
CA ALA A 53 -4.80 1.73 18.35
C ALA A 53 -5.35 1.94 19.75
N ARG A 54 -4.94 1.11 20.72
CA ARG A 54 -5.33 1.26 22.14
C ARG A 54 -4.60 2.43 22.80
N SER A 55 -3.31 2.57 22.49
CA SER A 55 -2.45 3.67 22.90
C SER A 55 -1.25 3.78 21.97
N GLY A 56 -0.44 4.81 22.15
CA GLY A 56 0.67 5.15 21.28
C GLY A 56 0.29 6.17 20.22
N GLU A 57 1.22 6.48 19.35
CA GLU A 57 1.07 7.55 18.37
C GLU A 57 1.53 7.11 16.99
N VAL A 58 0.80 7.55 15.95
CA VAL A 58 1.20 7.45 14.56
C VAL A 58 1.26 8.86 13.98
N ARG A 59 2.43 9.27 13.53
CA ARG A 59 2.67 10.57 12.87
C ARG A 59 3.05 10.36 11.42
N TRP A 60 2.48 11.15 10.55
CA TRP A 60 2.85 11.24 9.14
C TRP A 60 3.08 12.69 8.75
N GLN A 61 4.27 13.02 8.22
CA GLN A 61 4.65 14.39 7.84
C GLN A 61 4.35 15.41 8.98
N ASP A 62 4.84 15.11 10.18
CA ASP A 62 4.67 15.90 11.40
C ASP A 62 3.23 16.08 11.89
N GLN A 63 2.25 15.46 11.23
CA GLN A 63 0.86 15.45 11.65
C GLN A 63 0.53 14.15 12.40
N ASN A 64 -0.11 14.28 13.55
CA ASN A 64 -0.66 13.12 14.24
C ASN A 64 -1.88 12.60 13.48
N ILE A 65 -1.79 11.35 13.01
CA ILE A 65 -2.86 10.67 12.27
C ILE A 65 -3.47 9.50 13.04
N THR A 66 -3.12 9.32 14.31
CA THR A 66 -3.52 8.17 15.16
C THR A 66 -5.03 7.92 15.12
N HIS A 67 -5.83 8.99 15.21
CA HIS A 67 -7.29 8.90 15.24
C HIS A 67 -7.97 9.29 13.91
N ARG A 68 -7.19 9.53 12.84
CA ARG A 68 -7.77 9.84 11.54
C ARG A 68 -8.42 8.60 10.91
N LYS A 69 -9.56 8.81 10.28
CA LYS A 69 -10.27 7.78 9.52
C LYS A 69 -9.45 7.35 8.27
N PRO A 70 -9.66 6.12 7.72
CA PRO A 70 -8.90 5.62 6.57
C PRO A 70 -8.85 6.60 5.38
N HIS A 71 -10.01 7.16 4.97
CA HIS A 71 -10.06 8.10 3.86
C HIS A 71 -9.25 9.37 4.09
N GLN A 72 -9.15 9.87 5.33
CA GLN A 72 -8.33 11.02 5.68
C GLN A 72 -6.84 10.72 5.57
N ARG A 73 -6.43 9.47 5.86
CA ARG A 73 -5.03 9.02 5.67
C ARG A 73 -4.70 8.90 4.18
N VAL A 74 -5.62 8.39 3.38
CA VAL A 74 -5.48 8.36 1.92
C VAL A 74 -5.36 9.79 1.36
N GLN A 75 -6.19 10.73 1.82
CA GLN A 75 -6.07 12.15 1.45
C GLN A 75 -4.73 12.77 1.87
N ALA A 76 -4.15 12.31 2.98
CA ALA A 76 -2.82 12.72 3.44
C ALA A 76 -1.67 12.03 2.66
N GLY A 77 -1.96 11.29 1.60
CA GLY A 77 -0.95 10.67 0.74
C GLY A 77 -0.46 9.29 1.20
N VAL A 78 -1.23 8.57 2.03
CA VAL A 78 -0.93 7.19 2.41
C VAL A 78 -1.69 6.23 1.50
N ALA A 79 -0.99 5.28 0.88
CA ALA A 79 -1.60 4.19 0.11
C ALA A 79 -1.23 2.83 0.70
N TYR A 80 -2.11 1.86 0.55
CA TYR A 80 -1.96 0.52 1.10
C TYR A 80 -2.36 -0.54 0.08
N VAL A 81 -1.49 -1.52 -0.08
CA VAL A 81 -1.75 -2.75 -0.83
C VAL A 81 -1.82 -3.89 0.19
N PRO A 82 -3.01 -4.41 0.50
CA PRO A 82 -3.18 -5.48 1.49
C PRO A 82 -2.72 -6.83 0.95
N GLN A 83 -2.44 -7.75 1.87
CA GLN A 83 -2.30 -9.17 1.55
C GLN A 83 -3.54 -9.64 0.77
N GLY A 84 -3.36 -10.46 -0.26
CA GLY A 84 -4.46 -10.94 -1.11
C GLY A 84 -4.89 -9.95 -2.20
N ARG A 85 -4.16 -8.80 -2.36
CA ARG A 85 -4.28 -7.84 -3.48
C ARG A 85 -5.55 -6.99 -3.49
N GLU A 86 -6.69 -7.57 -3.13
CA GLU A 86 -8.03 -6.92 -3.07
C GLU A 86 -8.35 -6.09 -4.33
N ILE A 87 -8.08 -6.64 -5.51
CA ILE A 87 -8.51 -6.03 -6.77
C ILE A 87 -10.02 -6.22 -6.96
N PHE A 88 -10.63 -5.41 -7.82
CA PHE A 88 -12.02 -5.59 -8.21
C PHE A 88 -12.10 -6.56 -9.40
N PRO A 89 -12.46 -7.85 -9.19
CA PRO A 89 -12.31 -8.89 -10.22
C PRO A 89 -13.25 -8.70 -11.41
N ARG A 90 -14.37 -8.01 -11.22
CA ARG A 90 -15.37 -7.76 -12.29
C ARG A 90 -15.06 -6.50 -13.10
N LEU A 91 -14.27 -5.58 -12.57
CA LEU A 91 -13.82 -4.39 -13.28
C LEU A 91 -12.65 -4.73 -14.19
N THR A 92 -12.52 -3.98 -15.27
CA THR A 92 -11.34 -4.05 -16.15
C THR A 92 -10.08 -3.56 -15.41
N VAL A 93 -8.92 -3.82 -15.99
CA VAL A 93 -7.63 -3.28 -15.49
C VAL A 93 -7.70 -1.75 -15.42
N GLU A 94 -8.17 -1.10 -16.49
CA GLU A 94 -8.29 0.36 -16.54
C GLU A 94 -9.23 0.90 -15.47
N GLU A 95 -10.41 0.29 -15.30
CA GLU A 95 -11.36 0.68 -14.25
C GLU A 95 -10.79 0.49 -12.84
N ASN A 96 -10.08 -0.62 -12.59
CA ASN A 96 -9.37 -0.83 -11.33
C ASN A 96 -8.35 0.29 -11.04
N LEU A 97 -7.57 0.70 -12.04
CA LEU A 97 -6.60 1.79 -11.90
C LEU A 97 -7.28 3.14 -11.66
N LEU A 98 -8.39 3.42 -12.36
CA LEU A 98 -9.19 4.63 -12.16
C LEU A 98 -9.75 4.74 -10.74
N MET A 99 -10.09 3.61 -10.08
CA MET A 99 -10.49 3.62 -8.67
C MET A 99 -9.42 4.19 -7.75
N GLY A 100 -8.13 4.05 -8.10
CA GLY A 100 -7.01 4.66 -7.37
C GLY A 100 -7.00 6.19 -7.41
N LEU A 101 -7.70 6.80 -8.37
CA LEU A 101 -7.81 8.25 -8.52
C LEU A 101 -8.95 8.86 -7.69
N SER A 102 -9.70 8.07 -6.94
CA SER A 102 -10.90 8.51 -6.19
C SER A 102 -10.65 9.64 -5.18
N ARG A 103 -9.38 9.87 -4.77
CA ARG A 103 -9.01 11.01 -3.90
C ARG A 103 -8.98 12.36 -4.62
N PHE A 104 -8.93 12.36 -5.95
CA PHE A 104 -8.86 13.58 -6.76
C PHE A 104 -10.25 14.02 -7.22
N PRO A 105 -10.44 15.32 -7.54
CA PRO A 105 -11.67 15.79 -8.17
C PRO A 105 -11.95 15.05 -9.49
N ALA A 106 -13.22 14.85 -9.83
CA ALA A 106 -13.63 14.08 -11.02
C ALA A 106 -12.96 14.57 -12.33
N ARG A 107 -12.70 15.87 -12.46
CA ARG A 107 -12.02 16.45 -13.63
C ARG A 107 -10.56 15.96 -13.79
N GLU A 108 -9.92 15.55 -12.70
CA GLU A 108 -8.52 15.09 -12.66
C GLU A 108 -8.43 13.55 -12.67
N ALA A 109 -9.55 12.86 -12.35
CA ALA A 109 -9.64 11.41 -12.23
C ALA A 109 -10.13 10.72 -13.52
N GLN A 110 -9.97 11.35 -14.68
CA GLN A 110 -10.53 10.85 -15.94
C GLN A 110 -9.64 9.86 -16.69
N GLN A 111 -8.34 9.87 -16.43
CA GLN A 111 -7.38 9.03 -17.14
C GLN A 111 -6.34 8.45 -16.18
N VAL A 112 -6.00 7.20 -16.41
CA VAL A 112 -4.89 6.54 -15.70
C VAL A 112 -3.59 7.25 -16.07
N PRO A 113 -2.75 7.66 -15.10
CA PRO A 113 -1.46 8.25 -15.39
C PRO A 113 -0.59 7.30 -16.22
N GLU A 114 0.00 7.80 -17.32
CA GLU A 114 0.84 7.00 -18.23
C GLU A 114 2.03 6.36 -17.49
N GLU A 115 2.49 6.99 -16.44
CA GLU A 115 3.54 6.46 -15.57
C GLU A 115 3.22 5.06 -15.01
N ILE A 116 1.95 4.76 -14.68
CA ILE A 116 1.55 3.45 -14.20
C ILE A 116 1.79 2.37 -15.27
N TYR A 117 1.54 2.70 -16.53
CA TYR A 117 1.80 1.80 -17.65
C TYR A 117 3.28 1.70 -18.01
N GLN A 118 4.08 2.72 -17.70
CA GLN A 118 5.54 2.65 -17.82
C GLN A 118 6.15 1.74 -16.75
N LEU A 119 5.64 1.79 -15.52
CA LEU A 119 6.07 0.92 -14.42
C LEU A 119 5.62 -0.53 -14.62
N PHE A 120 4.42 -0.74 -15.17
CA PHE A 120 3.82 -2.04 -15.40
C PHE A 120 3.27 -2.16 -16.82
N PRO A 121 4.13 -2.38 -17.85
CA PRO A 121 3.71 -2.40 -19.27
C PRO A 121 2.61 -3.42 -19.58
N VAL A 122 2.58 -4.55 -18.86
CA VAL A 122 1.57 -5.59 -19.01
C VAL A 122 0.16 -5.07 -18.74
N LEU A 123 -0.01 -4.10 -17.83
CA LEU A 123 -1.31 -3.51 -17.54
C LEU A 123 -1.85 -2.69 -18.73
N LYS A 124 -0.96 -2.08 -19.52
CA LYS A 124 -1.36 -1.36 -20.73
C LYS A 124 -1.91 -2.31 -21.79
N THR A 125 -1.24 -3.44 -22.01
CA THR A 125 -1.67 -4.45 -23.00
C THR A 125 -2.97 -5.13 -22.61
N MET A 126 -3.26 -5.18 -21.29
CA MET A 126 -4.42 -5.88 -20.73
C MET A 126 -5.51 -4.93 -20.21
N LYS A 127 -5.46 -3.64 -20.58
CA LYS A 127 -6.31 -2.62 -19.94
C LYS A 127 -7.81 -2.89 -20.03
N GLN A 128 -8.27 -3.58 -21.06
CA GLN A 128 -9.68 -3.95 -21.27
C GLN A 128 -10.04 -5.32 -20.67
N ARG A 129 -9.07 -6.09 -20.16
CA ARG A 129 -9.35 -7.35 -19.46
C ARG A 129 -9.90 -7.13 -18.07
N ARG A 130 -10.74 -8.06 -17.62
CA ARG A 130 -11.21 -8.06 -16.22
C ARG A 130 -10.07 -8.41 -15.28
N GLY A 131 -10.01 -7.77 -14.12
CA GLY A 131 -8.99 -8.03 -13.11
C GLY A 131 -8.97 -9.50 -12.67
N GLY A 132 -10.13 -10.14 -12.58
CA GLY A 132 -10.24 -11.56 -12.22
C GLY A 132 -9.63 -12.54 -13.23
N ASP A 133 -9.44 -12.14 -14.48
CA ASP A 133 -8.87 -12.96 -15.56
C ASP A 133 -7.32 -12.85 -15.63
N LEU A 134 -6.72 -12.06 -14.76
CA LEU A 134 -5.29 -11.88 -14.69
C LEU A 134 -4.62 -12.99 -13.87
N SER A 135 -3.36 -13.31 -14.18
CA SER A 135 -2.53 -14.15 -13.32
C SER A 135 -2.31 -13.50 -11.95
N GLY A 136 -1.93 -14.29 -10.94
CA GLY A 136 -1.66 -13.76 -9.60
C GLY A 136 -0.62 -12.63 -9.58
N GLY A 137 0.45 -12.76 -10.37
CA GLY A 137 1.46 -11.71 -10.48
C GLY A 137 0.94 -10.44 -11.16
N GLN A 138 0.13 -10.58 -12.21
CA GLN A 138 -0.50 -9.45 -12.89
C GLN A 138 -1.53 -8.74 -11.98
N GLN A 139 -2.27 -9.50 -11.17
CA GLN A 139 -3.17 -8.92 -10.16
C GLN A 139 -2.39 -8.13 -9.11
N GLN A 140 -1.20 -8.59 -8.71
CA GLN A 140 -0.34 -7.86 -7.78
C GLN A 140 0.18 -6.56 -8.39
N GLN A 141 0.64 -6.60 -9.66
CA GLN A 141 1.03 -5.40 -10.40
C GLN A 141 -0.15 -4.42 -10.51
N LEU A 142 -1.37 -4.93 -10.77
CA LEU A 142 -2.58 -4.12 -10.81
C LEU A 142 -2.89 -3.48 -9.45
N ALA A 143 -2.78 -4.22 -8.35
CA ALA A 143 -3.02 -3.69 -7.00
C ALA A 143 -2.02 -2.59 -6.64
N ILE A 144 -0.73 -2.78 -6.95
CA ILE A 144 0.31 -1.77 -6.74
C ILE A 144 0.07 -0.57 -7.67
N GLY A 145 -0.22 -0.79 -8.95
CA GLY A 145 -0.52 0.28 -9.90
C GLY A 145 -1.73 1.13 -9.47
N ARG A 146 -2.79 0.50 -8.97
CA ARG A 146 -3.95 1.20 -8.40
C ARG A 146 -3.58 2.06 -7.19
N ALA A 147 -2.74 1.55 -6.29
CA ALA A 147 -2.26 2.31 -5.16
C ALA A 147 -1.41 3.51 -5.61
N LEU A 148 -0.50 3.31 -6.57
CA LEU A 148 0.36 4.36 -7.13
C LEU A 148 -0.43 5.43 -7.90
N ALA A 149 -1.56 5.07 -8.53
CA ALA A 149 -2.45 6.03 -9.21
C ALA A 149 -2.93 7.14 -8.26
N SER A 150 -3.05 6.86 -6.96
CA SER A 150 -3.36 7.87 -5.95
C SER A 150 -2.21 8.86 -5.68
N ARG A 151 -1.05 8.73 -6.34
CA ARG A 151 0.17 9.53 -6.12
C ARG A 151 0.53 9.63 -4.65
N PRO A 152 0.80 8.49 -3.98
CA PRO A 152 1.08 8.47 -2.55
C PRO A 152 2.48 9.00 -2.25
N GLN A 153 2.66 9.50 -1.03
CA GLN A 153 3.97 9.82 -0.47
C GLN A 153 4.43 8.75 0.55
N LEU A 154 3.50 7.88 0.97
CA LEU A 154 3.76 6.67 1.73
C LEU A 154 3.03 5.50 1.07
N LEU A 155 3.78 4.51 0.61
CA LEU A 155 3.26 3.26 0.06
C LEU A 155 3.52 2.12 1.04
N ILE A 156 2.45 1.47 1.49
CA ILE A 156 2.50 0.32 2.39
C ILE A 156 2.16 -0.93 1.59
N LEU A 157 3.04 -1.93 1.60
CA LEU A 157 2.87 -3.20 0.90
C LEU A 157 2.88 -4.36 1.90
N ASP A 158 1.78 -5.10 1.97
CA ASP A 158 1.61 -6.25 2.87
C ASP A 158 1.82 -7.55 2.09
N GLU A 159 2.91 -8.25 2.36
CA GLU A 159 3.33 -9.50 1.73
C GLU A 159 3.20 -9.48 0.18
N PRO A 160 3.80 -8.49 -0.50
CA PRO A 160 3.56 -8.27 -1.93
C PRO A 160 4.15 -9.37 -2.83
N THR A 161 4.97 -10.27 -2.28
CA THR A 161 5.62 -11.36 -3.02
C THR A 161 4.93 -12.70 -2.83
N GLU A 162 3.93 -12.79 -1.94
CA GLU A 162 3.26 -14.04 -1.61
C GLU A 162 2.51 -14.66 -2.82
N GLY A 163 2.80 -15.93 -3.10
CA GLY A 163 2.12 -16.70 -4.15
C GLY A 163 2.35 -16.19 -5.58
N ILE A 164 3.49 -15.56 -5.83
CA ILE A 164 3.87 -14.97 -7.12
C ILE A 164 5.10 -15.66 -7.69
N GLN A 165 5.17 -15.74 -9.03
CA GLN A 165 6.32 -16.29 -9.74
C GLN A 165 7.57 -15.44 -9.56
N PRO A 166 8.77 -16.04 -9.46
CA PRO A 166 10.04 -15.33 -9.21
C PRO A 166 10.34 -14.21 -10.22
N SER A 167 9.96 -14.37 -11.49
CA SER A 167 10.13 -13.34 -12.52
C SER A 167 9.36 -12.06 -12.20
N VAL A 168 8.11 -12.21 -11.75
CA VAL A 168 7.24 -11.06 -11.39
C VAL A 168 7.69 -10.44 -10.07
N ILE A 169 8.18 -11.22 -9.11
CA ILE A 169 8.79 -10.70 -7.88
C ILE A 169 9.96 -9.76 -8.23
N LYS A 170 10.80 -10.18 -9.18
CA LYS A 170 11.92 -9.35 -9.65
C LYS A 170 11.45 -8.03 -10.25
N GLU A 171 10.44 -8.07 -11.14
CA GLU A 171 9.86 -6.89 -11.76
C GLU A 171 9.29 -5.92 -10.69
N ILE A 172 8.51 -6.43 -9.73
CA ILE A 172 7.98 -5.62 -8.63
C ILE A 172 9.11 -5.01 -7.79
N GLY A 173 10.16 -5.79 -7.50
CA GLY A 173 11.34 -5.32 -6.78
C GLY A 173 12.10 -4.21 -7.52
N GLU A 174 12.17 -4.27 -8.84
CA GLU A 174 12.76 -3.20 -9.67
C GLU A 174 11.92 -1.93 -9.61
N VAL A 175 10.59 -2.05 -9.70
CA VAL A 175 9.68 -0.91 -9.55
C VAL A 175 9.81 -0.26 -8.16
N ILE A 176 9.84 -1.06 -7.08
CA ILE A 176 10.01 -0.55 -5.71
C ILE A 176 11.33 0.22 -5.58
N ARG A 177 12.43 -0.31 -6.11
CA ARG A 177 13.74 0.39 -6.09
C ARG A 177 13.70 1.68 -6.89
N GLN A 178 13.08 1.67 -8.06
CA GLN A 178 12.92 2.88 -8.88
C GLN A 178 12.12 3.96 -8.16
N LEU A 179 11.01 3.58 -7.50
CA LEU A 179 10.19 4.51 -6.73
C LEU A 179 10.97 5.11 -5.54
N ALA A 180 11.69 4.27 -4.78
CA ALA A 180 12.51 4.74 -3.67
C ALA A 180 13.61 5.71 -4.13
N SER A 181 14.27 5.43 -5.27
CA SER A 181 15.35 6.26 -5.79
C SER A 181 14.92 7.68 -6.18
N ARG A 182 13.62 7.94 -6.37
CA ARG A 182 13.10 9.29 -6.64
C ARG A 182 13.17 10.23 -5.43
N GLY A 183 13.23 9.66 -4.22
CA GLY A 183 13.39 10.44 -2.99
C GLY A 183 12.12 11.09 -2.44
N ASP A 184 10.99 10.99 -3.11
CA ASP A 184 9.73 11.66 -2.77
C ASP A 184 8.70 10.76 -2.08
N MET A 185 8.97 9.46 -2.01
CA MET A 185 8.09 8.45 -1.45
C MET A 185 8.78 7.64 -0.33
N ALA A 186 8.10 7.41 0.78
CA ALA A 186 8.47 6.39 1.75
C ALA A 186 7.78 5.07 1.38
N ILE A 187 8.50 3.95 1.45
CA ILE A 187 7.95 2.64 1.18
C ILE A 187 8.10 1.76 2.41
N LEU A 188 6.99 1.24 2.91
CA LEU A 188 6.95 0.26 4.00
C LEU A 188 6.59 -1.10 3.42
N LEU A 189 7.56 -2.00 3.42
CA LEU A 189 7.42 -3.37 2.96
C LEU A 189 7.28 -4.31 4.16
N VAL A 190 6.28 -5.16 4.16
CA VAL A 190 6.01 -6.11 5.25
C VAL A 190 6.02 -7.53 4.69
N GLU A 191 6.88 -8.40 5.26
CA GLU A 191 7.10 -9.81 4.85
C GLU A 191 7.14 -10.75 6.06
#